data_af441f58a0a6c28a345c57035c7e3d57
#
_entry.id   af441f58a0a6c28a345c57035c7e3d57
#
_cell.length_a   1.000
_cell.length_b   1.000
_cell.length_c   1.000
_cell.angle_alpha   90.00
_cell.angle_beta   90.00
_cell.angle_gamma   90.00
#
_symmetry.space_group_name_H-M   'P 1'
#
loop_
_entity.id
_entity.type
_entity.pdbx_description
1 polymer ?
#
loop_
_entity_poly.entity_id
_entity_poly.type
_entity_poly.pdbx_seq_one_letter_code
_entity_poly.pdbx_strand_id
1 'polypeptide(L)'
;MLTFKEKREHVLNVLLRSQSLSPTEKLVAVAMVFKINDNGVVDLRMVEIATLSSLTIRGLRDVLKRLQAKQIFDTRYHNAKKTYYFVMWRML
;
A
#
# COMPACT_ATOMS: atom_id res chain seq x y z
N MET A 1 1.50 -19.00 -13.47
CA MET A 1 1.15 -17.59 -13.26
C MET A 1 0.22 -17.45 -12.07
N LEU A 2 0.47 -16.49 -11.20
CA LEU A 2 -0.36 -16.28 -10.01
C LEU A 2 -1.67 -15.57 -10.37
N THR A 3 -2.76 -15.99 -9.73
CA THR A 3 -4.03 -15.27 -9.80
C THR A 3 -3.95 -13.98 -9.01
N PHE A 4 -4.93 -13.09 -9.20
CA PHE A 4 -5.05 -11.86 -8.41
C PHE A 4 -5.09 -12.16 -6.91
N LYS A 5 -5.89 -13.15 -6.51
CA LYS A 5 -6.01 -13.55 -5.11
C LYS A 5 -4.67 -14.02 -4.55
N GLU A 6 -3.94 -14.85 -5.30
CA GLU A 6 -2.64 -15.34 -4.88
C GLU A 6 -1.60 -14.23 -4.75
N LYS A 7 -1.60 -13.29 -5.70
CA LYS A 7 -0.71 -12.12 -5.64
C LYS A 7 -1.00 -11.28 -4.39
N ARG A 8 -2.28 -11.03 -4.11
CA ARG A 8 -2.68 -10.26 -2.94
C ARG A 8 -2.26 -10.94 -1.65
N GLU A 9 -2.48 -12.25 -1.55
CA GLU A 9 -2.06 -13.03 -0.39
C GLU A 9 -0.55 -12.99 -0.21
N HIS A 10 0.20 -13.08 -1.30
CA HIS A 10 1.66 -13.00 -1.25
C HIS A 10 2.12 -11.65 -0.70
N VAL A 11 1.55 -10.56 -1.21
CA VAL A 11 1.90 -9.21 -0.74
C VAL A 11 1.57 -9.06 0.75
N LEU A 12 0.40 -9.52 1.18
CA LEU A 12 0.02 -9.48 2.60
C LEU A 12 1.03 -10.23 3.47
N ASN A 13 1.42 -11.43 3.04
CA ASN A 13 2.39 -12.22 3.80
C ASN A 13 3.75 -11.52 3.93
N VAL A 14 4.23 -10.94 2.83
CA VAL A 14 5.50 -10.20 2.85
C VAL A 14 5.42 -9.00 3.79
N LEU A 15 4.35 -8.24 3.72
CA LEU A 15 4.17 -7.06 4.57
C LEU A 15 4.09 -7.44 6.05
N LEU A 16 3.30 -8.47 6.38
CA LEU A 16 3.10 -8.88 7.77
C LEU A 16 4.37 -9.46 8.39
N ARG A 17 5.21 -10.11 7.59
CA ARG A 17 6.48 -10.70 8.05
C ARG A 17 7.63 -9.72 8.05
N SER A 18 7.47 -8.55 7.46
CA SER A 18 8.56 -7.58 7.34
C SER A 18 8.96 -7.05 8.72
N GLN A 19 10.25 -7.11 9.04
CA GLN A 19 10.80 -6.55 10.27
C GLN A 19 11.25 -5.11 10.09
N SER A 20 11.29 -4.63 8.86
CA SER A 20 11.67 -3.25 8.58
C SER A 20 10.51 -2.25 8.72
N LEU A 21 9.28 -2.76 8.82
CA LEU A 21 8.09 -1.93 8.96
C LEU A 21 7.65 -1.86 10.41
N SER A 22 7.34 -0.64 10.87
CA SER A 22 6.71 -0.45 12.18
C SER A 22 5.27 -0.99 12.15
N PRO A 23 4.66 -1.24 13.33
CA PRO A 23 3.25 -1.67 13.38
C PRO A 23 2.31 -0.72 12.64
N THR A 24 2.50 0.59 12.76
CA THR A 24 1.69 1.57 12.07
C THR A 24 1.87 1.49 10.56
N GLU A 25 3.10 1.33 10.10
CA GLU A 25 3.41 1.17 8.69
C GLU A 25 2.78 -0.10 8.13
N LYS A 26 2.85 -1.21 8.86
CA LYS A 26 2.19 -2.46 8.46
C LYS A 26 0.68 -2.27 8.33
N LEU A 27 0.08 -1.62 9.29
CA LEU A 27 -1.37 -1.42 9.30
C LEU A 27 -1.82 -0.61 8.08
N VAL A 28 -1.11 0.47 7.77
CA VAL A 28 -1.42 1.28 6.59
C VAL A 28 -1.22 0.48 5.31
N ALA A 29 -0.09 -0.22 5.18
CA ALA A 29 0.20 -1.01 3.98
C ALA A 29 -0.84 -2.12 3.78
N VAL A 30 -1.23 -2.82 4.84
CA VAL A 30 -2.27 -3.85 4.78
C VAL A 30 -3.61 -3.26 4.37
N ALA A 31 -3.98 -2.10 4.94
CA ALA A 31 -5.23 -1.42 4.56
C ALA A 31 -5.22 -1.08 3.06
N MET A 32 -4.08 -0.68 2.53
CA MET A 32 -3.95 -0.38 1.09
C MET A 32 -4.09 -1.63 0.22
N VAL A 33 -3.65 -2.79 0.70
CA VAL A 33 -3.81 -4.05 -0.06
C VAL A 33 -5.28 -4.36 -0.31
N PHE A 34 -6.17 -4.00 0.60
CA PHE A 34 -7.60 -4.22 0.40
C PHE A 34 -8.20 -3.33 -0.70
N LYS A 35 -7.46 -2.32 -1.14
CA LYS A 35 -7.90 -1.38 -2.19
C LYS A 35 -7.15 -1.58 -3.50
N ILE A 36 -6.41 -2.66 -3.63
CA ILE A 36 -5.60 -2.93 -4.81
C ILE A 36 -6.48 -3.49 -5.94
N ASN A 37 -6.20 -3.06 -7.17
CA ASN A 37 -6.86 -3.61 -8.35
C ASN A 37 -5.99 -4.68 -9.03
N ASP A 38 -6.48 -5.26 -10.12
CA ASP A 38 -5.80 -6.34 -10.83
C ASP A 38 -4.41 -5.95 -11.35
N ASN A 39 -4.16 -4.66 -11.53
CA ASN A 39 -2.88 -4.14 -12.02
C ASN A 39 -1.91 -3.77 -10.89
N GLY A 40 -2.28 -4.05 -9.64
CA GLY A 40 -1.45 -3.70 -8.49
C GLY A 40 -1.53 -2.23 -8.09
N VAL A 41 -2.50 -1.50 -8.65
CA VAL A 41 -2.72 -0.08 -8.34
C VAL A 41 -3.72 0.03 -7.20
N VAL A 42 -3.43 0.91 -6.25
CA VAL A 42 -4.28 1.15 -5.09
C VAL A 42 -5.22 2.32 -5.37
N ASP A 43 -6.51 2.09 -5.23
CA ASP A 43 -7.51 3.16 -5.24
C ASP A 43 -7.48 3.81 -3.86
N LEU A 44 -6.57 4.76 -3.69
CA LEU A 44 -6.31 5.37 -2.39
C LEU A 44 -7.27 6.52 -2.12
N ARG A 45 -8.15 6.31 -1.19
CA ARG A 45 -8.97 7.37 -0.61
C ARG A 45 -8.41 7.67 0.78
N MET A 46 -7.80 8.85 0.91
CA MET A 46 -7.04 9.21 2.13
C MET A 46 -7.88 9.08 3.39
N VAL A 47 -9.13 9.57 3.36
CA VAL A 47 -10.01 9.52 4.54
C VAL A 47 -10.29 8.07 4.94
N GLU A 48 -10.54 7.21 3.96
CA GLU A 48 -10.86 5.80 4.21
C GLU A 48 -9.67 5.07 4.83
N ILE A 49 -8.48 5.23 4.25
CA ILE A 49 -7.27 4.58 4.77
C ILE A 49 -6.92 5.13 6.15
N ALA A 50 -7.05 6.45 6.36
CA ALA A 50 -6.80 7.06 7.65
C ALA A 50 -7.75 6.49 8.72
N THR A 51 -9.03 6.34 8.37
CA THR A 51 -10.04 5.78 9.28
C THR A 51 -9.69 4.33 9.64
N LEU A 52 -9.38 3.50 8.64
CA LEU A 52 -9.01 2.10 8.86
C LEU A 52 -7.76 1.96 9.71
N SER A 53 -6.85 2.91 9.63
CA SER A 53 -5.56 2.89 10.33
C SER A 53 -5.59 3.67 11.64
N SER A 54 -6.73 4.25 12.00
CA SER A 54 -6.87 5.12 13.19
C SER A 54 -5.89 6.28 13.19
N LEU A 55 -5.65 6.85 12.02
CA LEU A 55 -4.72 7.96 11.83
C LEU A 55 -5.46 9.23 11.38
N THR A 56 -4.86 10.38 11.66
CA THR A 56 -5.24 11.62 11.00
C THR A 56 -4.73 11.60 9.56
N ILE A 57 -5.27 12.48 8.71
CA ILE A 57 -4.78 12.62 7.33
C ILE A 57 -3.29 13.00 7.32
N ARG A 58 -2.88 13.89 8.23
CA ARG A 58 -1.47 14.29 8.36
C ARG A 58 -0.59 13.10 8.76
N GLY A 59 -1.02 12.33 9.75
CA GLY A 59 -0.30 11.13 10.19
C GLY A 59 -0.20 10.10 9.07
N LEU A 60 -1.28 9.91 8.32
CA LEU A 60 -1.27 9.00 7.16
C LEU A 60 -0.26 9.47 6.10
N ARG A 61 -0.22 10.75 5.78
CA ARG A 61 0.74 11.27 4.80
C ARG A 61 2.17 11.00 5.22
N ASP A 62 2.48 11.15 6.49
CA ASP A 62 3.83 10.86 7.01
C ASP A 62 4.18 9.37 6.87
N VAL A 63 3.23 8.49 7.17
CA VAL A 63 3.42 7.04 7.01
C VAL A 63 3.60 6.68 5.53
N LEU A 64 2.82 7.27 4.63
CA LEU A 64 2.95 7.01 3.20
C LEU A 64 4.32 7.41 2.67
N LYS A 65 4.87 8.53 3.13
CA LYS A 65 6.23 8.94 2.77
C LYS A 65 7.27 7.92 3.21
N ARG A 66 7.14 7.40 4.43
CA ARG A 66 8.06 6.39 4.94
C ARG A 66 7.97 5.09 4.15
N LEU A 67 6.75 4.65 3.83
CA LEU A 67 6.56 3.43 3.03
C LEU A 67 7.13 3.59 1.63
N GLN A 68 6.98 4.76 1.02
CA GLN A 68 7.57 5.03 -0.29
C GLN A 68 9.10 5.03 -0.21
N ALA A 69 9.67 5.61 0.84
CA ALA A 69 11.12 5.62 1.05
C ALA A 69 11.66 4.20 1.21
N LYS A 70 10.87 3.29 1.80
CA LYS A 70 11.23 1.87 1.96
C LYS A 70 10.90 1.04 0.72
N GLN A 71 10.45 1.67 -0.36
CA GLN A 71 10.13 1.02 -1.64
C GLN A 71 9.02 -0.03 -1.54
N ILE A 72 8.12 0.12 -0.59
CA ILE A 72 6.94 -0.75 -0.49
C ILE A 72 5.97 -0.44 -1.63
N PHE A 73 5.74 0.83 -1.88
CA PHE A 73 5.00 1.26 -3.07
C PHE A 73 5.66 2.50 -3.67
N ASP A 74 5.26 2.79 -4.90
CA ASP A 74 5.70 3.97 -5.63
C ASP A 74 4.46 4.71 -6.13
N THR A 75 4.67 5.90 -6.67
CA THR A 75 3.59 6.75 -7.13
C THR A 75 3.77 7.13 -8.58
N ARG A 76 2.65 7.32 -9.28
CA ARG A 76 2.62 7.86 -10.63
C ARG A 76 1.52 8.91 -10.72
N TYR A 77 1.73 9.86 -11.62
CA TYR A 77 0.72 10.86 -11.93
C TYR A 77 0.08 10.52 -13.26
N HIS A 78 -1.25 10.55 -13.29
CA HIS A 78 -2.02 10.37 -14.50
C HIS A 78 -3.11 11.43 -14.52
N ASN A 79 -3.08 12.34 -15.51
CA ASN A 79 -4.02 13.46 -15.59
C ASN A 79 -4.08 14.26 -14.28
N ALA A 80 -2.90 14.59 -13.74
CA ALA A 80 -2.74 15.31 -12.47
C ALA A 80 -3.23 14.54 -11.23
N LYS A 81 -3.70 13.29 -11.39
CA LYS A 81 -4.10 12.43 -10.29
C LYS A 81 -2.94 11.53 -9.88
N LYS A 82 -2.63 11.51 -8.59
CA LYS A 82 -1.59 10.66 -8.02
C LYS A 82 -2.16 9.27 -7.75
N THR A 83 -1.47 8.25 -8.25
CA THR A 83 -1.83 6.85 -8.00
C THR A 83 -0.69 6.15 -7.27
N TYR A 84 -1.04 5.13 -6.47
CA TYR A 84 -0.09 4.32 -5.72
C TYR A 84 -0.11 2.90 -6.27
N TYR A 85 1.07 2.27 -6.35
CA TYR A 85 1.15 0.87 -6.77
C TYR A 85 2.23 0.17 -5.96
N PHE A 86 1.97 -1.10 -5.61
CA PHE A 86 2.94 -1.89 -4.87
C PHE A 86 4.07 -2.33 -5.79
N VAL A 87 5.31 -2.03 -5.37
CA VAL A 87 6.50 -2.36 -6.17
C VAL A 87 6.61 -3.86 -6.39
N MET A 88 6.39 -4.65 -5.35
CA MET A 88 6.51 -6.10 -5.43
C MET A 88 5.46 -6.75 -6.34
N TRP A 89 4.35 -6.08 -6.63
CA TRP A 89 3.29 -6.63 -7.48
C TRP A 89 3.79 -6.95 -8.87
N ARG A 90 4.68 -6.11 -9.40
CA ARG A 90 5.23 -6.28 -10.74
C ARG A 90 6.11 -7.50 -10.87
N MET A 91 6.64 -8.00 -9.76
CA MET A 91 7.55 -9.14 -9.72
C MET A 91 6.79 -10.47 -9.64
N LEU A 92 5.50 -10.42 -9.54
CA LEU A 92 4.62 -11.58 -9.45
C LEU A 92 3.92 -11.88 -10.81
#